data_ce693473173fb48fea1e371b55d8a083
#
_entry.id   ce693473173fb48fea1e371b55d8a083
#
_cell.length_a   1.000
_cell.length_b   1.000
_cell.length_c   1.000
_cell.angle_alpha   90.00
_cell.angle_beta   90.00
_cell.angle_gamma   90.00
#
_symmetry.space_group_name_H-M   'P 1'
#
loop_
_entity.id
_entity.type
_entity.pdbx_description
1 polymer ?
#
loop_
_entity_poly.entity_id
_entity_poly.type
_entity_poly.pdbx_seq_one_letter_code
_entity_poly.pdbx_strand_id
1 'polypeptide(L)'
;MAIALVETTPSSINYSKYFKFEFDRYALCSDSSKRKILKRDVDIEIDENAYDYLILVGSDAFKFFTKKTSITEYNGKIIDDKFLPLLNPAMMKFKPEAKKAIEEAIEDIHKYVSGELTQKKIPEDRCYGITDSRELSRFLIKARDCEDYDFVALDSETSALYCRDGYMLGFSMSYEPEHGVYVDCDAIDQTCEALMQQIFNKKRVVFHNAKFDLQWFQYHFNFEFPNFEDTMLMHYMFDENPGTHGLKTLALKHTDYGDYEAELDNWITDYRKRTGILKASFSYDMVPFDVMRHYAAMDAIVTFLLFQKFEKAIVKNEKLTWVYKNILIEGCRFLTQVEDNGVPFDSFRLEKAQKIMQEDIDNAVEKLQSYPEVKAFIKAKGGFNPNSTVQLRSLLFDYIGLTPTGKKTGTGADSTDAESLQKLAQEHEIPALILEVRQKVKIKTTYLDKIIPSLDMDGRLRTNFNLHGTTSGRLSSSGKLNMQQLPRDNPTVKGCIKAKDGNVIVAMDLTTAEVYCAAVLADDKNLMKVFKDGGNFHSTIAKQVFRLPCEVEDVAEHYSIERQQAKAVTFGIMYGAGPAKISEQVTK
;
A
#
# COMPACT_ATOMS: atom_id res chain seq x y z
N MET A 1 -2.79 37.13 -21.20
CA MET A 1 -2.79 35.77 -20.65
C MET A 1 -4.18 35.19 -20.87
N ALA A 2 -4.29 34.18 -21.70
CA ALA A 2 -5.54 33.52 -22.02
C ALA A 2 -5.72 32.24 -21.16
N ILE A 3 -6.86 32.08 -20.52
CA ILE A 3 -7.12 30.99 -19.59
C ILE A 3 -8.42 30.30 -19.98
N ALA A 4 -8.40 28.97 -20.06
CA ALA A 4 -9.60 28.16 -20.19
C ALA A 4 -9.87 27.35 -18.91
N LEU A 5 -11.15 27.21 -18.56
CA LEU A 5 -11.62 26.28 -17.53
C LEU A 5 -12.43 25.19 -18.19
N VAL A 6 -12.01 23.95 -18.04
CA VAL A 6 -12.65 22.76 -18.61
C VAL A 6 -13.22 21.90 -17.50
N GLU A 7 -14.53 21.74 -17.49
CA GLU A 7 -15.23 20.82 -16.57
C GLU A 7 -15.67 19.53 -17.26
N THR A 8 -16.04 18.51 -16.52
CA THR A 8 -16.48 17.22 -17.09
C THR A 8 -17.76 17.38 -17.92
N THR A 9 -18.78 18.02 -17.35
CA THR A 9 -20.05 18.38 -18.01
C THR A 9 -20.49 19.75 -17.52
N PRO A 10 -21.33 20.50 -18.27
CA PRO A 10 -21.80 21.81 -17.83
C PRO A 10 -22.43 21.73 -16.44
N SER A 11 -21.95 22.56 -15.52
CA SER A 11 -22.44 22.64 -14.16
C SER A 11 -22.98 24.03 -13.81
N SER A 12 -23.79 24.10 -12.75
CA SER A 12 -24.29 25.37 -12.18
C SER A 12 -23.29 26.07 -11.26
N ILE A 13 -22.05 25.60 -11.20
CA ILE A 13 -21.01 26.18 -10.34
C ILE A 13 -20.62 27.55 -10.90
N ASN A 14 -20.67 28.56 -10.04
CA ASN A 14 -20.17 29.89 -10.37
C ASN A 14 -18.68 29.96 -10.02
N TYR A 15 -17.81 29.69 -11.00
CA TYR A 15 -16.35 29.72 -10.84
C TYR A 15 -15.77 31.10 -10.63
N SER A 16 -16.47 32.19 -11.04
CA SER A 16 -16.04 33.58 -10.77
C SER A 16 -16.05 33.91 -9.27
N LYS A 17 -16.63 33.06 -8.42
CA LYS A 17 -16.48 33.16 -6.95
C LYS A 17 -15.12 32.68 -6.46
N TYR A 18 -14.48 31.80 -7.21
CA TYR A 18 -13.21 31.19 -6.86
C TYR A 18 -12.03 31.86 -7.56
N PHE A 19 -12.23 32.30 -8.83
CA PHE A 19 -11.19 32.91 -9.63
C PHE A 19 -11.47 34.38 -9.91
N LYS A 20 -10.47 35.24 -9.66
CA LYS A 20 -10.56 36.70 -9.84
C LYS A 20 -10.06 37.20 -11.22
N PHE A 21 -9.67 36.26 -12.08
CA PHE A 21 -9.23 36.51 -13.45
C PHE A 21 -10.28 36.01 -14.45
N GLU A 22 -10.22 36.53 -15.68
CA GLU A 22 -11.11 36.12 -16.77
C GLU A 22 -10.67 34.77 -17.33
N PHE A 23 -11.64 33.95 -17.72
CA PHE A 23 -11.43 32.64 -18.32
C PHE A 23 -12.58 32.26 -19.23
N ASP A 24 -12.27 31.53 -20.31
CA ASP A 24 -13.27 30.89 -21.14
C ASP A 24 -13.69 29.57 -20.51
N ARG A 25 -14.97 29.22 -20.63
CA ARG A 25 -15.51 28.02 -19.98
C ARG A 25 -15.93 26.97 -21.01
N TYR A 26 -15.41 25.76 -20.84
CA TYR A 26 -15.68 24.59 -21.67
C TYR A 26 -16.16 23.43 -20.82
N ALA A 27 -16.81 22.45 -21.49
CA ALA A 27 -17.12 21.15 -20.90
C ALA A 27 -16.58 20.05 -21.82
N LEU A 28 -16.07 18.98 -21.20
CA LEU A 28 -15.55 17.82 -21.92
C LEU A 28 -16.67 17.10 -22.72
N CYS A 29 -17.88 17.08 -22.16
CA CYS A 29 -19.09 16.60 -22.78
C CYS A 29 -20.24 17.60 -22.56
N SER A 30 -20.92 17.96 -23.62
CA SER A 30 -22.03 18.93 -23.58
C SER A 30 -23.29 18.40 -22.88
N ASP A 31 -23.46 17.08 -22.82
CA ASP A 31 -24.61 16.41 -22.19
C ASP A 31 -24.46 16.34 -20.67
N SER A 32 -25.09 17.27 -19.95
CA SER A 32 -25.08 17.38 -18.49
C SER A 32 -25.77 16.22 -17.76
N SER A 33 -26.51 15.35 -18.45
CA SER A 33 -27.18 14.18 -17.85
C SER A 33 -26.24 13.02 -17.60
N LYS A 34 -25.07 12.99 -18.25
CA LYS A 34 -24.09 11.91 -18.14
C LYS A 34 -23.31 11.94 -16.84
N ARG A 35 -23.37 10.84 -16.10
CA ARG A 35 -22.62 10.65 -14.84
C ARG A 35 -21.23 10.04 -15.04
N LYS A 36 -21.00 9.40 -16.17
CA LYS A 36 -19.73 8.78 -16.56
C LYS A 36 -19.48 9.07 -18.03
N ILE A 37 -18.35 9.70 -18.31
CA ILE A 37 -17.94 10.05 -19.68
C ILE A 37 -17.12 8.91 -20.27
N LEU A 38 -17.56 8.41 -21.42
CA LEU A 38 -16.79 7.46 -22.22
C LEU A 38 -16.06 8.25 -23.33
N LYS A 39 -15.02 7.67 -23.90
CA LYS A 39 -14.23 8.32 -24.97
C LYS A 39 -15.10 8.81 -26.14
N ARG A 40 -16.18 8.09 -26.46
CA ARG A 40 -17.15 8.44 -27.51
C ARG A 40 -18.11 9.59 -27.15
N ASP A 41 -18.16 9.97 -25.87
CA ASP A 41 -19.05 11.00 -25.35
C ASP A 41 -18.37 12.36 -25.29
N VAL A 42 -17.08 12.40 -25.60
CA VAL A 42 -16.28 13.65 -25.60
C VAL A 42 -16.58 14.39 -26.88
N ASP A 43 -17.07 15.61 -26.73
CA ASP A 43 -17.47 16.51 -27.83
C ASP A 43 -16.86 17.92 -27.71
N ILE A 44 -15.86 18.09 -26.82
CA ILE A 44 -15.16 19.36 -26.63
C ILE A 44 -14.38 19.75 -27.90
N GLU A 45 -14.59 20.97 -28.38
CA GLU A 45 -13.78 21.62 -29.40
C GLU A 45 -13.00 22.77 -28.76
N ILE A 46 -11.71 22.57 -28.52
CA ILE A 46 -10.81 23.57 -27.94
C ILE A 46 -9.44 23.50 -28.61
N ASP A 47 -8.91 24.65 -29.02
CA ASP A 47 -7.50 24.76 -29.38
C ASP A 47 -6.69 25.01 -28.11
N GLU A 48 -6.03 23.96 -27.63
CA GLU A 48 -5.21 24.05 -26.42
C GLU A 48 -4.11 25.12 -26.55
N ASN A 49 -3.59 25.37 -27.75
CA ASN A 49 -2.50 26.32 -27.99
C ASN A 49 -2.94 27.78 -27.91
N ALA A 50 -4.24 28.03 -27.96
CA ALA A 50 -4.79 29.37 -27.80
C ALA A 50 -4.76 29.88 -26.36
N TYR A 51 -4.47 29.02 -25.39
CA TYR A 51 -4.49 29.33 -23.97
C TYR A 51 -3.12 29.16 -23.33
N ASP A 52 -2.77 30.06 -22.43
CA ASP A 52 -1.58 29.98 -21.58
C ASP A 52 -1.79 28.90 -20.50
N TYR A 53 -2.98 28.85 -19.89
CA TYR A 53 -3.35 27.86 -18.88
C TYR A 53 -4.72 27.22 -19.14
N LEU A 54 -4.83 25.93 -18.83
CA LEU A 54 -6.10 25.19 -18.79
C LEU A 54 -6.37 24.69 -17.37
N ILE A 55 -7.41 25.21 -16.72
CA ILE A 55 -7.87 24.73 -15.41
C ILE A 55 -8.78 23.53 -15.64
N LEU A 56 -8.35 22.35 -15.20
CA LEU A 56 -9.03 21.08 -15.43
C LEU A 56 -9.83 20.68 -14.20
N VAL A 57 -11.16 20.82 -14.24
CA VAL A 57 -12.04 20.57 -13.10
C VAL A 57 -12.63 19.16 -13.16
N GLY A 58 -12.25 18.33 -12.19
CA GLY A 58 -12.72 16.96 -12.05
C GLY A 58 -11.90 15.92 -12.80
N SER A 59 -12.06 14.68 -12.40
CA SER A 59 -11.19 13.57 -12.82
C SER A 59 -11.25 13.26 -14.33
N ASP A 60 -12.40 13.45 -14.98
CA ASP A 60 -12.53 13.09 -16.40
C ASP A 60 -11.83 14.14 -17.30
N ALA A 61 -12.01 15.45 -17.01
CA ALA A 61 -11.28 16.51 -17.70
C ALA A 61 -9.78 16.37 -17.48
N PHE A 62 -9.36 16.16 -16.25
CA PHE A 62 -7.96 15.91 -15.89
C PHE A 62 -7.36 14.75 -16.69
N LYS A 63 -8.01 13.58 -16.65
CA LYS A 63 -7.54 12.39 -17.36
C LYS A 63 -7.50 12.55 -18.88
N PHE A 64 -8.45 13.30 -19.44
CA PHE A 64 -8.51 13.52 -20.88
C PHE A 64 -7.28 14.29 -21.39
N PHE A 65 -6.94 15.39 -20.76
CA PHE A 65 -5.83 16.25 -21.18
C PHE A 65 -4.47 15.72 -20.76
N THR A 66 -4.32 15.30 -19.50
CA THR A 66 -3.00 14.92 -18.95
C THR A 66 -2.65 13.44 -19.09
N LYS A 67 -3.63 12.58 -19.42
CA LYS A 67 -3.52 11.10 -19.41
C LYS A 67 -3.22 10.49 -18.04
N LYS A 68 -3.07 11.30 -16.99
CA LYS A 68 -2.86 10.86 -15.60
C LYS A 68 -4.17 10.42 -14.95
N THR A 69 -4.11 9.63 -13.88
CA THR A 69 -5.32 8.97 -13.32
C THR A 69 -5.82 9.58 -12.02
N SER A 70 -4.93 10.14 -11.19
CA SER A 70 -5.24 10.63 -9.85
C SER A 70 -5.21 12.15 -9.76
N ILE A 71 -6.32 12.81 -10.01
CA ILE A 71 -6.42 14.28 -9.86
C ILE A 71 -6.10 14.76 -8.43
N THR A 72 -6.30 13.90 -7.42
CA THR A 72 -6.06 14.26 -6.02
C THR A 72 -4.58 14.55 -5.74
N GLU A 73 -3.67 13.84 -6.40
CA GLU A 73 -2.23 14.04 -6.28
C GLU A 73 -1.76 15.35 -6.89
N TYR A 74 -2.41 15.76 -7.98
CA TYR A 74 -2.04 16.96 -8.75
C TYR A 74 -2.93 18.18 -8.45
N ASN A 75 -3.84 18.10 -7.49
CA ASN A 75 -4.78 19.17 -7.20
C ASN A 75 -4.07 20.48 -6.86
N GLY A 76 -4.25 21.50 -7.69
CA GLY A 76 -3.60 22.80 -7.58
C GLY A 76 -2.14 22.86 -8.09
N LYS A 77 -1.60 21.80 -8.67
CA LYS A 77 -0.22 21.75 -9.19
C LYS A 77 -0.21 21.81 -10.71
N ILE A 78 0.68 22.64 -11.25
CA ILE A 78 0.80 22.79 -12.70
C ILE A 78 1.46 21.54 -13.31
N ILE A 79 0.98 21.12 -14.47
CA ILE A 79 1.52 20.01 -15.27
C ILE A 79 1.84 20.56 -16.65
N ASP A 80 3.02 20.18 -17.17
CA ASP A 80 3.52 20.58 -18.48
C ASP A 80 3.48 22.10 -18.70
N ASP A 81 3.76 22.88 -17.64
CA ASP A 81 3.70 24.35 -17.61
C ASP A 81 2.36 24.95 -18.10
N LYS A 82 1.28 24.15 -18.12
CA LYS A 82 0.01 24.52 -18.77
C LYS A 82 -1.25 24.08 -18.03
N PHE A 83 -1.32 22.82 -17.59
CA PHE A 83 -2.54 22.26 -17.01
C PHE A 83 -2.60 22.49 -15.51
N LEU A 84 -3.69 23.05 -15.01
CA LEU A 84 -3.94 23.35 -13.60
C LEU A 84 -5.13 22.51 -13.09
N PRO A 85 -4.88 21.32 -12.54
CA PRO A 85 -5.94 20.43 -12.05
C PRO A 85 -6.63 21.00 -10.82
N LEU A 86 -7.96 20.85 -10.76
CA LEU A 86 -8.77 21.26 -9.62
C LEU A 86 -9.81 20.17 -9.31
N LEU A 87 -9.84 19.71 -8.08
CA LEU A 87 -10.95 18.90 -7.57
C LEU A 87 -12.26 19.68 -7.72
N ASN A 88 -13.35 18.98 -8.07
CA ASN A 88 -14.62 19.66 -8.28
C ASN A 88 -15.08 20.36 -7.00
N PRO A 89 -15.26 21.71 -7.01
CA PRO A 89 -15.66 22.48 -5.84
C PRO A 89 -17.01 22.06 -5.22
N ALA A 90 -17.87 21.37 -5.98
CA ALA A 90 -19.10 20.80 -5.42
C ALA A 90 -18.83 19.77 -4.30
N MET A 91 -17.65 19.15 -4.29
CA MET A 91 -17.26 18.18 -3.23
C MET A 91 -17.22 18.83 -1.85
N MET A 92 -16.93 20.12 -1.73
CA MET A 92 -16.91 20.83 -0.44
C MET A 92 -18.25 20.74 0.32
N LYS A 93 -19.35 20.51 -0.37
CA LYS A 93 -20.69 20.35 0.24
C LYS A 93 -20.92 18.96 0.86
N PHE A 94 -20.25 17.93 0.33
CA PHE A 94 -20.49 16.53 0.67
C PHE A 94 -19.31 15.88 1.40
N LYS A 95 -18.12 16.48 1.30
CA LYS A 95 -16.87 16.00 1.90
C LYS A 95 -16.16 17.18 2.55
N PRO A 96 -16.44 17.48 3.82
CA PRO A 96 -15.82 18.63 4.53
C PRO A 96 -14.29 18.56 4.55
N GLU A 97 -13.73 17.35 4.58
CA GLU A 97 -12.29 17.11 4.52
C GLU A 97 -11.63 17.59 3.20
N ALA A 98 -12.37 17.58 2.09
CA ALA A 98 -11.86 18.06 0.81
C ALA A 98 -11.84 19.60 0.70
N LYS A 99 -12.51 20.32 1.62
CA LYS A 99 -12.66 21.77 1.54
C LYS A 99 -11.29 22.46 1.58
N LYS A 100 -10.48 22.14 2.56
CA LYS A 100 -9.15 22.74 2.74
C LYS A 100 -8.25 22.51 1.51
N ALA A 101 -8.22 21.27 1.01
CA ALA A 101 -7.42 20.92 -0.16
C ALA A 101 -7.87 21.64 -1.44
N ILE A 102 -9.16 21.92 -1.60
CA ILE A 102 -9.69 22.68 -2.75
C ILE A 102 -9.37 24.17 -2.59
N GLU A 103 -9.49 24.73 -1.39
CA GLU A 103 -9.15 26.14 -1.12
C GLU A 103 -7.65 26.40 -1.33
N GLU A 104 -6.78 25.52 -0.86
CA GLU A 104 -5.33 25.59 -1.10
C GLU A 104 -5.00 25.50 -2.61
N ALA A 105 -5.65 24.56 -3.33
CA ALA A 105 -5.46 24.42 -4.78
C ALA A 105 -5.88 25.69 -5.55
N ILE A 106 -6.98 26.31 -5.17
CA ILE A 106 -7.43 27.57 -5.77
C ILE A 106 -6.40 28.69 -5.52
N GLU A 107 -5.82 28.76 -4.33
CA GLU A 107 -4.76 29.72 -4.00
C GLU A 107 -3.50 29.47 -4.84
N ASP A 108 -3.06 28.21 -4.98
CA ASP A 108 -1.91 27.84 -5.81
C ASP A 108 -2.16 28.18 -7.29
N ILE A 109 -3.37 27.92 -7.82
CA ILE A 109 -3.75 28.30 -9.18
C ILE A 109 -3.65 29.82 -9.38
N HIS A 110 -4.09 30.60 -8.40
CA HIS A 110 -3.93 32.06 -8.44
C HIS A 110 -2.46 32.50 -8.52
N LYS A 111 -1.59 31.86 -7.72
CA LYS A 111 -0.15 32.12 -7.71
C LYS A 111 0.53 31.75 -9.04
N TYR A 112 0.12 30.64 -9.68
CA TYR A 112 0.61 30.28 -11.02
C TYR A 112 0.17 31.32 -12.06
N VAL A 113 -1.09 31.68 -12.06
CA VAL A 113 -1.64 32.67 -13.01
C VAL A 113 -1.03 34.06 -12.79
N SER A 114 -0.73 34.47 -11.56
CA SER A 114 -0.06 35.75 -11.28
C SER A 114 1.45 35.73 -11.55
N GLY A 115 2.04 34.57 -11.78
CA GLY A 115 3.49 34.39 -11.92
C GLY A 115 4.25 34.42 -10.60
N GLU A 116 3.56 34.38 -9.46
CA GLU A 116 4.17 34.28 -8.12
C GLU A 116 4.69 32.86 -7.83
N LEU A 117 4.12 31.83 -8.47
CA LEU A 117 4.54 30.47 -8.39
C LEU A 117 4.92 29.96 -9.78
N THR A 118 6.11 29.39 -9.91
CA THR A 118 6.60 28.77 -11.14
C THR A 118 7.23 27.43 -10.81
N GLN A 119 7.18 26.49 -11.76
CA GLN A 119 7.95 25.27 -11.60
C GLN A 119 9.45 25.56 -11.74
N LYS A 120 10.19 25.04 -10.78
CA LYS A 120 11.65 25.14 -10.78
C LYS A 120 12.24 24.01 -11.62
N LYS A 121 13.19 24.35 -12.47
CA LYS A 121 13.99 23.36 -13.24
C LYS A 121 15.41 23.41 -12.73
N ILE A 122 15.99 22.25 -12.51
CA ILE A 122 17.42 22.16 -12.16
C ILE A 122 18.22 22.17 -13.46
N PRO A 123 19.25 23.02 -13.58
CA PRO A 123 20.15 23.01 -14.73
C PRO A 123 20.80 21.63 -14.95
N GLU A 124 21.01 21.25 -16.21
CA GLU A 124 21.58 19.94 -16.57
C GLU A 124 22.99 19.71 -16.00
N ASP A 125 23.77 20.74 -15.81
CA ASP A 125 25.10 20.67 -15.19
C ASP A 125 25.05 20.35 -13.68
N ARG A 126 23.87 20.42 -13.07
CA ARG A 126 23.61 20.05 -11.68
C ARG A 126 22.79 18.77 -11.50
N CYS A 127 22.32 18.21 -12.62
CA CYS A 127 21.51 17.00 -12.65
C CYS A 127 22.02 16.12 -13.79
N TYR A 128 23.08 15.35 -13.57
CA TYR A 128 23.80 14.64 -14.62
C TYR A 128 24.10 13.18 -14.27
N GLY A 129 24.60 12.44 -15.25
CA GLY A 129 24.95 11.03 -15.11
C GLY A 129 26.47 10.81 -15.07
N ILE A 130 26.91 9.79 -14.34
CA ILE A 130 28.31 9.34 -14.23
C ILE A 130 28.39 7.89 -14.67
N THR A 131 29.28 7.63 -15.68
CA THR A 131 29.55 6.29 -16.22
C THR A 131 31.03 5.91 -16.14
N ASP A 132 31.87 6.77 -15.56
CA ASP A 132 33.32 6.57 -15.45
C ASP A 132 33.75 6.57 -13.97
N SER A 133 34.57 5.57 -13.58
CA SER A 133 34.97 5.39 -12.17
C SER A 133 35.88 6.52 -11.64
N ARG A 134 36.65 7.20 -12.50
CA ARG A 134 37.47 8.33 -12.05
C ARG A 134 36.62 9.57 -11.79
N GLU A 135 35.57 9.77 -12.60
CA GLU A 135 34.60 10.83 -12.37
C GLU A 135 33.81 10.56 -11.09
N LEU A 136 33.36 9.32 -10.91
CA LEU A 136 32.71 8.87 -9.69
C LEU A 136 33.60 9.09 -8.46
N SER A 137 34.87 8.66 -8.50
CA SER A 137 35.79 8.87 -7.38
C SER A 137 35.93 10.34 -7.00
N ARG A 138 36.02 11.24 -8.00
CA ARG A 138 36.09 12.70 -7.75
C ARG A 138 34.82 13.25 -7.10
N PHE A 139 33.67 12.79 -7.57
CA PHE A 139 32.38 13.16 -6.98
C PHE A 139 32.28 12.66 -5.53
N LEU A 140 32.59 11.39 -5.27
CA LEU A 140 32.55 10.79 -3.94
C LEU A 140 33.50 11.47 -2.94
N ILE A 141 34.70 11.87 -3.37
CA ILE A 141 35.63 12.64 -2.53
C ILE A 141 35.00 13.98 -2.14
N LYS A 142 34.37 14.69 -3.08
CA LYS A 142 33.67 15.96 -2.78
C LYS A 142 32.51 15.72 -1.81
N ALA A 143 31.70 14.69 -2.03
CA ALA A 143 30.59 14.35 -1.15
C ALA A 143 31.06 13.98 0.27
N ARG A 144 32.18 13.22 0.39
CA ARG A 144 32.77 12.86 1.69
C ARG A 144 33.29 14.08 2.44
N ASP A 145 33.93 14.99 1.74
CA ASP A 145 34.66 16.13 2.32
C ASP A 145 33.80 17.40 2.43
N CYS A 146 32.60 17.42 1.88
CA CYS A 146 31.62 18.50 2.06
C CYS A 146 31.28 18.62 3.56
N GLU A 147 31.51 19.80 4.15
CA GLU A 147 31.23 20.09 5.57
C GLU A 147 29.91 20.84 5.77
N ASP A 148 29.29 21.37 4.71
CA ASP A 148 28.05 22.13 4.78
C ASP A 148 26.87 21.29 5.25
N TYR A 149 26.91 19.97 4.97
CA TYR A 149 25.88 19.02 5.34
C TYR A 149 26.47 17.74 5.95
N ASP A 150 25.90 17.29 7.06
CA ASP A 150 26.28 16.05 7.75
C ASP A 150 25.55 14.81 7.22
N PHE A 151 24.87 14.95 6.08
CA PHE A 151 24.10 13.88 5.43
C PHE A 151 24.25 13.91 3.91
N VAL A 152 23.90 12.79 3.28
CA VAL A 152 23.74 12.62 1.84
C VAL A 152 22.43 11.92 1.55
N ALA A 153 21.72 12.30 0.49
CA ALA A 153 20.56 11.55 0.01
C ALA A 153 21.02 10.49 -1.01
N LEU A 154 20.45 9.31 -0.94
CA LEU A 154 20.77 8.16 -1.76
C LEU A 154 19.49 7.44 -2.19
N ASP A 155 19.45 6.98 -3.44
CA ASP A 155 18.35 6.18 -3.99
C ASP A 155 18.88 5.16 -4.97
N SER A 156 18.26 3.98 -5.11
CA SER A 156 18.72 2.89 -5.96
C SER A 156 17.80 2.64 -7.14
N GLU A 157 18.37 2.52 -8.34
CA GLU A 157 17.66 2.10 -9.55
C GLU A 157 17.91 0.64 -9.85
N THR A 158 16.85 -0.12 -10.09
CA THR A 158 16.90 -1.59 -10.09
C THR A 158 16.11 -2.21 -11.23
N SER A 159 16.56 -3.39 -11.70
CA SER A 159 15.87 -4.14 -12.76
C SER A 159 14.62 -4.87 -12.28
N ALA A 160 14.45 -5.06 -10.97
CA ALA A 160 13.34 -5.79 -10.37
C ALA A 160 12.90 -5.18 -9.04
N LEU A 161 11.75 -5.62 -8.52
CA LEU A 161 11.23 -5.15 -7.23
C LEU A 161 11.99 -5.76 -6.03
N TYR A 162 12.61 -6.92 -6.20
CA TYR A 162 13.30 -7.65 -5.12
C TYR A 162 14.75 -7.89 -5.49
N CYS A 163 15.66 -7.63 -4.57
CA CYS A 163 17.12 -7.69 -4.81
C CYS A 163 17.63 -9.07 -5.23
N ARG A 164 16.87 -10.15 -4.93
CA ARG A 164 17.23 -11.52 -5.33
C ARG A 164 16.67 -11.93 -6.69
N ASP A 165 15.77 -11.14 -7.25
CA ASP A 165 15.14 -11.38 -8.55
C ASP A 165 15.77 -10.56 -9.69
N GLY A 166 16.71 -9.67 -9.37
CA GLY A 166 17.33 -8.77 -10.35
C GLY A 166 18.72 -8.26 -9.95
N TYR A 167 19.11 -7.16 -10.54
CA TYR A 167 20.38 -6.49 -10.32
C TYR A 167 20.19 -4.98 -10.23
N MET A 168 21.15 -4.28 -9.60
CA MET A 168 21.15 -2.82 -9.56
C MET A 168 21.61 -2.27 -10.92
N LEU A 169 20.87 -1.30 -11.43
CA LEU A 169 21.20 -0.55 -12.65
C LEU A 169 22.14 0.60 -12.31
N GLY A 170 21.88 1.25 -11.19
CA GLY A 170 22.62 2.39 -10.74
C GLY A 170 22.12 2.89 -9.39
N PHE A 171 22.66 4.00 -8.98
CA PHE A 171 22.17 4.74 -7.82
C PHE A 171 22.24 6.24 -8.09
N SER A 172 21.41 6.99 -7.40
CA SER A 172 21.51 8.44 -7.40
C SER A 172 21.97 8.96 -6.05
N MET A 173 22.72 10.06 -6.04
CA MET A 173 23.22 10.69 -4.82
C MET A 173 23.15 12.21 -4.92
N SER A 174 22.75 12.83 -3.80
CA SER A 174 22.83 14.29 -3.58
C SER A 174 23.50 14.56 -2.24
N TYR A 175 24.49 15.44 -2.21
CA TYR A 175 25.17 15.88 -0.99
C TYR A 175 25.01 17.39 -0.71
N GLU A 176 24.35 18.09 -1.62
CA GLU A 176 24.01 19.51 -1.49
C GLU A 176 22.69 19.82 -2.21
N PRO A 177 21.98 20.90 -1.87
CA PRO A 177 20.72 21.23 -2.51
C PRO A 177 20.87 21.45 -4.02
N GLU A 178 19.87 20.98 -4.78
CA GLU A 178 19.79 21.22 -6.23
C GLU A 178 20.96 20.64 -7.04
N HIS A 179 21.69 19.70 -6.48
CA HIS A 179 22.76 18.99 -7.15
C HIS A 179 22.64 17.51 -6.89
N GLY A 180 22.40 16.73 -7.93
CA GLY A 180 22.26 15.27 -7.86
C GLY A 180 22.90 14.62 -9.07
N VAL A 181 23.37 13.40 -8.86
CA VAL A 181 23.94 12.57 -9.92
C VAL A 181 23.24 11.23 -9.97
N TYR A 182 23.13 10.68 -11.17
CA TYR A 182 22.85 9.27 -11.38
C TYR A 182 24.13 8.55 -11.79
N VAL A 183 24.46 7.49 -11.11
CA VAL A 183 25.68 6.70 -11.33
C VAL A 183 25.30 5.34 -11.88
N ASP A 184 25.86 4.97 -13.03
CA ASP A 184 25.78 3.61 -13.56
C ASP A 184 26.59 2.66 -12.67
N CYS A 185 26.02 1.49 -12.32
CA CYS A 185 26.73 0.50 -11.49
C CYS A 185 28.04 0.03 -12.12
N ASP A 186 28.18 0.03 -13.44
CA ASP A 186 29.42 -0.33 -14.13
C ASP A 186 30.59 0.65 -13.85
N ALA A 187 30.29 1.86 -13.35
CA ALA A 187 31.31 2.83 -12.93
C ALA A 187 31.88 2.56 -11.52
N ILE A 188 31.29 1.61 -10.77
CA ILE A 188 31.72 1.33 -9.39
C ILE A 188 32.88 0.35 -9.37
N ASP A 189 34.08 0.84 -9.11
CA ASP A 189 35.23 0.01 -8.81
C ASP A 189 35.49 -0.10 -7.30
N GLN A 190 36.48 -0.91 -6.90
CA GLN A 190 36.82 -1.12 -5.49
C GLN A 190 37.17 0.19 -4.75
N THR A 191 37.73 1.17 -5.46
CA THR A 191 38.06 2.49 -4.88
C THR A 191 36.79 3.25 -4.60
N CYS A 192 35.82 3.21 -5.52
CA CYS A 192 34.50 3.82 -5.37
C CYS A 192 33.70 3.17 -4.23
N GLU A 193 33.72 1.83 -4.14
CA GLU A 193 33.09 1.12 -3.00
C GLU A 193 33.68 1.56 -1.66
N ALA A 194 35.02 1.63 -1.57
CA ALA A 194 35.68 2.09 -0.33
C ALA A 194 35.34 3.54 0.01
N LEU A 195 35.24 4.43 -0.97
CA LEU A 195 34.84 5.83 -0.77
C LEU A 195 33.35 5.94 -0.32
N MET A 196 32.47 5.17 -0.95
CA MET A 196 31.06 5.10 -0.58
C MET A 196 30.92 4.65 0.88
N GLN A 197 31.59 3.57 1.28
CA GLN A 197 31.52 3.11 2.67
C GLN A 197 32.11 4.14 3.66
N GLN A 198 33.15 4.90 3.27
CA GLN A 198 33.64 6.01 4.10
C GLN A 198 32.59 7.11 4.28
N ILE A 199 31.84 7.45 3.22
CA ILE A 199 30.72 8.41 3.28
C ILE A 199 29.65 7.89 4.23
N PHE A 200 29.23 6.63 4.07
CA PHE A 200 28.15 6.03 4.87
C PHE A 200 28.52 5.90 6.37
N ASN A 201 29.82 5.75 6.67
CA ASN A 201 30.30 5.74 8.04
C ASN A 201 30.39 7.15 8.65
N LYS A 202 30.69 8.17 7.83
CA LYS A 202 30.93 9.54 8.28
C LYS A 202 29.64 10.37 8.35
N LYS A 203 28.69 10.14 7.42
CA LYS A 203 27.48 10.93 7.24
C LYS A 203 26.22 10.11 7.48
N ARG A 204 25.12 10.78 7.79
CA ARG A 204 23.80 10.15 7.76
C ARG A 204 23.39 9.94 6.30
N VAL A 205 22.93 8.74 5.97
CA VAL A 205 22.42 8.44 4.62
C VAL A 205 20.90 8.52 4.63
N VAL A 206 20.35 9.40 3.82
CA VAL A 206 18.93 9.68 3.75
C VAL A 206 18.34 8.97 2.54
N PHE A 207 17.31 8.18 2.78
CA PHE A 207 16.54 7.47 1.77
C PHE A 207 15.08 7.93 1.76
N HIS A 208 14.39 7.53 0.72
CA HIS A 208 12.93 7.53 0.71
C HIS A 208 12.43 6.11 0.59
N ASN A 209 11.84 5.53 1.65
CA ASN A 209 11.55 4.10 1.80
C ASN A 209 12.84 3.27 1.96
N ALA A 210 13.65 3.68 2.92
CA ALA A 210 15.02 3.19 3.17
C ALA A 210 15.17 1.66 3.13
N LYS A 211 14.17 0.91 3.57
CA LYS A 211 14.22 -0.54 3.63
C LYS A 211 14.44 -1.19 2.26
N PHE A 212 13.89 -0.59 1.19
CA PHE A 212 14.11 -1.03 -0.18
C PHE A 212 15.59 -0.90 -0.55
N ASP A 213 16.14 0.29 -0.43
CA ASP A 213 17.54 0.58 -0.82
C ASP A 213 18.54 -0.19 0.05
N LEU A 214 18.31 -0.25 1.37
CA LEU A 214 19.16 -1.02 2.27
C LEU A 214 19.30 -2.48 1.84
N GLN A 215 18.19 -3.13 1.43
CA GLN A 215 18.23 -4.51 0.94
C GLN A 215 19.05 -4.65 -0.34
N TRP A 216 18.92 -3.72 -1.30
CA TRP A 216 19.65 -3.75 -2.55
C TRP A 216 21.15 -3.52 -2.36
N PHE A 217 21.53 -2.48 -1.64
CA PHE A 217 22.93 -2.16 -1.38
C PHE A 217 23.63 -3.22 -0.51
N GLN A 218 22.93 -3.77 0.48
CA GLN A 218 23.49 -4.86 1.29
C GLN A 218 23.67 -6.15 0.50
N TYR A 219 22.70 -6.50 -0.34
CA TYR A 219 22.74 -7.74 -1.09
C TYR A 219 23.80 -7.74 -2.20
N HIS A 220 23.94 -6.63 -2.93
CA HIS A 220 24.84 -6.56 -4.08
C HIS A 220 26.25 -6.07 -3.75
N PHE A 221 26.42 -5.19 -2.77
CA PHE A 221 27.69 -4.56 -2.42
C PHE A 221 28.15 -4.82 -0.99
N ASN A 222 27.32 -5.45 -0.16
CA ASN A 222 27.59 -5.65 1.26
C ASN A 222 27.87 -4.34 2.04
N PHE A 223 27.28 -3.22 1.63
CA PHE A 223 27.43 -1.95 2.31
C PHE A 223 26.72 -1.94 3.67
N GLU A 224 27.34 -1.25 4.62
CA GLU A 224 26.76 -1.00 5.94
C GLU A 224 26.30 0.45 6.06
N PHE A 225 25.14 0.66 6.67
CA PHE A 225 24.55 1.96 6.90
C PHE A 225 24.32 2.15 8.41
N PRO A 226 25.36 2.53 9.20
CA PRO A 226 25.25 2.67 10.65
C PRO A 226 24.25 3.76 11.02
N ASN A 227 24.20 4.86 10.26
CA ASN A 227 23.33 5.99 10.48
C ASN A 227 22.55 6.30 9.22
N PHE A 228 21.28 5.92 9.17
CA PHE A 228 20.38 6.25 8.07
C PHE A 228 19.10 6.93 8.56
N GLU A 229 18.44 7.62 7.65
CA GLU A 229 17.19 8.32 7.83
C GLU A 229 16.22 7.94 6.70
N ASP A 230 14.91 8.11 6.93
CA ASP A 230 13.87 7.77 5.94
C ASP A 230 12.80 8.87 5.87
N THR A 231 12.74 9.57 4.76
CA THR A 231 11.80 10.68 4.53
C THR A 231 10.35 10.21 4.43
N MET A 232 10.08 8.97 4.02
CA MET A 232 8.75 8.39 4.03
C MET A 232 8.25 8.18 5.47
N LEU A 233 9.09 7.62 6.33
CA LEU A 233 8.79 7.44 7.75
C LEU A 233 8.71 8.78 8.51
N MET A 234 9.50 9.79 8.10
CA MET A 234 9.35 11.15 8.64
C MET A 234 7.98 11.73 8.30
N HIS A 235 7.54 11.61 7.06
CA HIS A 235 6.23 12.11 6.65
C HIS A 235 5.10 11.38 7.37
N TYR A 236 5.23 10.07 7.61
CA TYR A 236 4.26 9.29 8.38
C TYR A 236 4.05 9.84 9.80
N MET A 237 5.03 10.52 10.40
CA MET A 237 4.87 11.20 11.70
C MET A 237 3.95 12.42 11.66
N PHE A 238 3.67 12.97 10.47
CA PHE A 238 2.82 14.15 10.26
C PHE A 238 1.46 13.79 9.66
N ASP A 239 1.39 12.72 8.90
CA ASP A 239 0.19 12.23 8.22
C ASP A 239 0.21 10.71 8.23
N GLU A 240 -0.61 10.09 9.08
CA GLU A 240 -0.71 8.64 9.20
C GLU A 240 -1.54 7.94 8.10
N ASN A 241 -2.09 8.69 7.15
CA ASN A 241 -2.96 8.13 6.12
C ASN A 241 -2.15 7.32 5.07
N PRO A 242 -2.47 6.03 4.86
CA PRO A 242 -1.78 5.24 3.85
C PRO A 242 -1.93 5.82 2.43
N GLY A 243 -0.86 5.71 1.65
CA GLY A 243 -0.84 6.17 0.24
C GLY A 243 -0.52 7.65 0.06
N THR A 244 -0.20 8.40 1.12
CA THR A 244 0.18 9.82 1.05
C THR A 244 1.69 10.06 1.07
N HIS A 245 2.50 9.00 1.22
CA HIS A 245 3.92 9.11 1.54
C HIS A 245 4.86 8.92 0.34
N GLY A 246 4.36 8.63 -0.86
CA GLY A 246 5.20 8.42 -2.03
C GLY A 246 6.02 9.65 -2.41
N LEU A 247 7.28 9.45 -2.86
CA LEU A 247 8.24 10.51 -3.16
C LEU A 247 7.66 11.56 -4.11
N LYS A 248 7.05 11.14 -5.21
CA LYS A 248 6.36 12.00 -6.17
C LYS A 248 5.27 12.87 -5.52
N THR A 249 4.41 12.25 -4.70
CA THR A 249 3.35 12.98 -3.98
C THR A 249 3.94 14.03 -3.06
N LEU A 250 5.03 13.69 -2.37
CA LEU A 250 5.71 14.61 -1.47
C LEU A 250 6.48 15.70 -2.21
N ALA A 251 7.09 15.37 -3.35
CA ALA A 251 7.74 16.36 -4.23
C ALA A 251 6.76 17.43 -4.67
N LEU A 252 5.61 17.02 -5.22
CA LEU A 252 4.54 17.94 -5.66
C LEU A 252 3.99 18.81 -4.51
N LYS A 253 3.97 18.27 -3.29
CA LYS A 253 3.39 18.94 -2.11
C LYS A 253 4.37 19.86 -1.38
N HIS A 254 5.66 19.55 -1.43
CA HIS A 254 6.66 20.14 -0.55
C HIS A 254 7.84 20.78 -1.26
N THR A 255 7.92 20.65 -2.59
CA THR A 255 8.95 21.27 -3.43
C THR A 255 8.32 22.03 -4.61
N ASP A 256 9.14 22.80 -5.33
CA ASP A 256 8.71 23.59 -6.49
C ASP A 256 9.07 22.91 -7.83
N TYR A 257 9.50 21.63 -7.81
CA TYR A 257 9.98 20.93 -9.00
C TYR A 257 8.89 20.28 -9.84
N GLY A 258 7.65 20.26 -9.36
CA GLY A 258 6.52 19.72 -10.11
C GLY A 258 6.62 18.21 -10.35
N ASP A 259 6.19 17.79 -11.54
CA ASP A 259 6.17 16.38 -11.96
C ASP A 259 7.43 16.05 -12.79
N TYR A 260 8.55 15.88 -12.12
CA TYR A 260 9.83 15.58 -12.77
C TYR A 260 9.90 14.15 -13.34
N GLU A 261 8.99 13.26 -12.97
CA GLU A 261 8.89 11.89 -13.53
C GLU A 261 8.22 11.86 -14.90
N ALA A 262 7.60 12.94 -15.35
CA ALA A 262 6.77 12.96 -16.55
C ALA A 262 7.54 12.51 -17.80
N GLU A 263 8.81 12.85 -17.93
CA GLU A 263 9.65 12.45 -19.06
C GLU A 263 9.83 10.93 -19.11
N LEU A 264 10.17 10.30 -17.98
CA LEU A 264 10.32 8.85 -17.85
C LEU A 264 8.97 8.14 -18.10
N ASP A 265 7.89 8.61 -17.49
CA ASP A 265 6.55 8.05 -17.66
C ASP A 265 6.09 8.08 -19.14
N ASN A 266 6.34 9.17 -19.82
CA ASN A 266 6.03 9.33 -21.25
C ASN A 266 6.89 8.39 -22.09
N TRP A 267 8.19 8.31 -21.83
CA TRP A 267 9.09 7.39 -22.52
C TRP A 267 8.64 5.93 -22.34
N ILE A 268 8.34 5.50 -21.11
CA ILE A 268 7.86 4.13 -20.81
C ILE A 268 6.56 3.85 -21.56
N THR A 269 5.63 4.80 -21.55
CA THR A 269 4.34 4.65 -22.23
C THR A 269 4.51 4.48 -23.73
N ASP A 270 5.32 5.30 -24.36
CA ASP A 270 5.59 5.25 -25.79
C ASP A 270 6.41 4.02 -26.20
N TYR A 271 7.41 3.66 -25.40
CA TYR A 271 8.20 2.45 -25.61
C TYR A 271 7.30 1.20 -25.60
N ARG A 272 6.46 1.05 -24.57
CA ARG A 272 5.52 -0.08 -24.47
C ARG A 272 4.49 -0.11 -25.58
N LYS A 273 3.98 1.04 -26.01
CA LYS A 273 3.06 1.16 -27.15
C LYS A 273 3.72 0.75 -28.46
N ARG A 274 4.98 1.14 -28.67
CA ARG A 274 5.75 0.84 -29.88
C ARG A 274 6.18 -0.63 -29.94
N THR A 275 6.59 -1.21 -28.81
CA THR A 275 7.13 -2.59 -28.74
C THR A 275 6.07 -3.65 -28.45
N GLY A 276 4.88 -3.26 -27.97
CA GLY A 276 3.84 -4.19 -27.53
C GLY A 276 4.11 -4.88 -26.18
N ILE A 277 5.14 -4.48 -25.45
CA ILE A 277 5.50 -5.07 -24.16
C ILE A 277 4.41 -4.79 -23.12
N LEU A 278 3.94 -5.85 -22.45
CA LEU A 278 2.97 -5.74 -21.37
C LEU A 278 3.58 -5.07 -20.13
N LYS A 279 2.75 -4.41 -19.32
CA LYS A 279 3.20 -3.76 -18.07
C LYS A 279 3.96 -4.72 -17.14
N ALA A 280 3.49 -5.97 -17.04
CA ALA A 280 4.09 -6.99 -16.18
C ALA A 280 5.47 -7.51 -16.67
N SER A 281 5.80 -7.26 -17.94
CA SER A 281 7.06 -7.70 -18.56
C SER A 281 8.02 -6.54 -18.80
N PHE A 282 7.64 -5.33 -18.42
CA PHE A 282 8.52 -4.16 -18.51
C PHE A 282 9.49 -4.16 -17.32
N SER A 283 10.74 -3.89 -17.60
CA SER A 283 11.80 -3.69 -16.59
C SER A 283 12.56 -2.38 -16.86
N TYR A 284 13.05 -1.76 -15.81
CA TYR A 284 13.72 -0.46 -15.88
C TYR A 284 15.09 -0.53 -16.61
N ASP A 285 15.68 -1.71 -16.75
CA ASP A 285 16.87 -1.93 -17.58
C ASP A 285 16.64 -1.68 -19.09
N MET A 286 15.38 -1.58 -19.51
CA MET A 286 15.01 -1.19 -20.87
C MET A 286 15.06 0.33 -21.10
N VAL A 287 15.19 1.12 -20.02
CA VAL A 287 15.23 2.58 -20.08
C VAL A 287 16.67 3.03 -20.42
N PRO A 288 16.87 3.86 -21.46
CA PRO A 288 18.20 4.38 -21.76
C PRO A 288 18.76 5.23 -20.61
N PHE A 289 20.07 5.17 -20.43
CA PHE A 289 20.78 5.93 -19.39
C PHE A 289 20.42 7.44 -19.40
N ASP A 290 20.36 8.06 -20.57
CA ASP A 290 20.04 9.49 -20.69
C ASP A 290 18.62 9.86 -20.19
N VAL A 291 17.66 8.95 -20.31
CA VAL A 291 16.30 9.13 -19.77
C VAL A 291 16.29 8.89 -18.27
N MET A 292 16.98 7.82 -17.81
CA MET A 292 17.06 7.45 -16.40
C MET A 292 17.78 8.52 -15.57
N ARG A 293 18.88 9.07 -16.07
CA ARG A 293 19.78 9.96 -15.31
C ARG A 293 19.07 11.18 -14.72
N HIS A 294 18.15 11.78 -15.48
CA HIS A 294 17.43 12.97 -15.00
C HIS A 294 16.45 12.59 -13.88
N TYR A 295 15.65 11.58 -14.12
CA TYR A 295 14.70 11.06 -13.14
C TYR A 295 15.38 10.65 -11.84
N ALA A 296 16.39 9.78 -11.91
CA ALA A 296 17.08 9.26 -10.73
C ALA A 296 17.82 10.36 -9.94
N ALA A 297 18.53 11.26 -10.63
CA ALA A 297 19.20 12.37 -9.96
C ALA A 297 18.21 13.29 -9.25
N MET A 298 17.01 13.49 -9.81
CA MET A 298 15.93 14.25 -9.17
C MET A 298 15.38 13.56 -7.93
N ASP A 299 15.28 12.23 -7.90
CA ASP A 299 14.85 11.48 -6.72
C ASP A 299 15.79 11.75 -5.53
N ALA A 300 17.11 11.73 -5.74
CA ALA A 300 18.07 12.08 -4.71
C ALA A 300 17.96 13.56 -4.27
N ILE A 301 17.80 14.51 -5.20
CA ILE A 301 17.64 15.92 -4.89
C ILE A 301 16.36 16.17 -4.07
N VAL A 302 15.24 15.61 -4.49
CA VAL A 302 13.97 15.74 -3.79
C VAL A 302 14.05 15.12 -2.40
N THR A 303 14.64 13.93 -2.28
CA THR A 303 14.87 13.26 -0.99
C THR A 303 15.71 14.14 -0.06
N PHE A 304 16.77 14.78 -0.56
CA PHE A 304 17.60 15.72 0.19
C PHE A 304 16.77 16.90 0.74
N LEU A 305 15.96 17.54 -0.11
CA LEU A 305 15.15 18.70 0.26
C LEU A 305 14.02 18.34 1.22
N LEU A 306 13.36 17.20 1.01
CA LEU A 306 12.33 16.68 1.92
C LEU A 306 12.91 16.40 3.30
N PHE A 307 14.10 15.81 3.36
CA PHE A 307 14.78 15.58 4.63
C PHE A 307 15.04 16.87 5.38
N GLN A 308 15.65 17.88 4.75
CA GLN A 308 15.87 19.18 5.37
C GLN A 308 14.59 19.80 5.93
N LYS A 309 13.49 19.68 5.20
CA LYS A 309 12.20 20.23 5.60
C LYS A 309 11.59 19.47 6.78
N PHE A 310 11.57 18.15 6.70
CA PHE A 310 10.93 17.30 7.70
C PHE A 310 11.74 17.20 8.99
N GLU A 311 13.07 17.14 8.91
CA GLU A 311 13.93 17.16 10.07
C GLU A 311 13.68 18.42 10.91
N LYS A 312 13.66 19.60 10.28
CA LYS A 312 13.36 20.87 10.97
C LYS A 312 12.00 20.86 11.67
N ALA A 313 11.04 20.09 11.17
CA ALA A 313 9.71 19.99 11.77
C ALA A 313 9.68 18.95 12.92
N ILE A 314 10.31 17.78 12.73
CA ILE A 314 10.35 16.69 13.72
C ILE A 314 11.08 17.12 14.98
N VAL A 315 12.26 17.73 14.86
CA VAL A 315 13.11 18.09 16.03
C VAL A 315 12.46 19.12 16.97
N LYS A 316 11.45 19.84 16.52
CA LYS A 316 10.66 20.76 17.36
C LYS A 316 9.76 20.03 18.36
N ASN A 317 9.54 18.72 18.18
CA ASN A 317 8.72 17.91 19.05
C ASN A 317 9.51 16.70 19.54
N GLU A 318 9.93 16.73 20.80
CA GLU A 318 10.74 15.67 21.42
C GLU A 318 10.08 14.29 21.35
N LYS A 319 8.75 14.20 21.51
CA LYS A 319 8.02 12.92 21.44
C LYS A 319 8.03 12.36 20.03
N LEU A 320 7.80 13.18 19.00
CA LEU A 320 7.89 12.75 17.60
C LEU A 320 9.32 12.33 17.27
N THR A 321 10.32 13.10 17.68
CA THR A 321 11.74 12.76 17.52
C THR A 321 12.06 11.40 18.15
N TRP A 322 11.58 11.17 19.38
CA TRP A 322 11.81 9.91 20.08
C TRP A 322 11.16 8.72 19.35
N VAL A 323 9.89 8.83 18.95
CA VAL A 323 9.19 7.77 18.22
C VAL A 323 9.86 7.50 16.87
N TYR A 324 10.20 8.54 16.14
CA TYR A 324 10.88 8.39 14.85
C TYR A 324 12.20 7.64 15.00
N LYS A 325 13.09 8.09 15.89
CA LYS A 325 14.42 7.49 16.06
C LYS A 325 14.40 6.12 16.72
N ASN A 326 13.60 5.94 17.77
CA ASN A 326 13.68 4.72 18.59
C ASN A 326 12.66 3.64 18.18
N ILE A 327 11.61 3.99 17.43
CA ILE A 327 10.60 3.02 16.99
C ILE A 327 10.69 2.82 15.47
N LEU A 328 10.61 3.90 14.67
CA LEU A 328 10.49 3.76 13.23
C LEU A 328 11.83 3.42 12.57
N ILE A 329 12.90 4.12 12.87
CA ILE A 329 14.24 3.84 12.29
C ILE A 329 14.77 2.49 12.78
N GLU A 330 14.69 2.20 14.08
CA GLU A 330 15.10 0.90 14.60
C GLU A 330 14.18 -0.23 14.12
N GLY A 331 12.88 0.05 13.97
CA GLY A 331 11.93 -0.85 13.34
C GLY A 331 12.25 -1.13 11.86
N CYS A 332 12.66 -0.11 11.11
CA CYS A 332 13.11 -0.25 9.72
C CYS A 332 14.36 -1.14 9.65
N ARG A 333 15.37 -0.89 10.48
CA ARG A 333 16.60 -1.70 10.60
C ARG A 333 16.29 -3.16 10.93
N PHE A 334 15.44 -3.38 11.92
CA PHE A 334 15.02 -4.73 12.33
C PHE A 334 14.25 -5.46 11.21
N LEU A 335 13.29 -4.78 10.58
CA LEU A 335 12.49 -5.38 9.52
C LEU A 335 13.32 -5.67 8.26
N THR A 336 14.30 -4.85 7.92
CA THR A 336 15.25 -5.15 6.83
C THR A 336 15.91 -6.52 7.07
N GLN A 337 16.38 -6.79 8.28
CA GLN A 337 17.00 -8.08 8.63
C GLN A 337 15.97 -9.23 8.65
N VAL A 338 14.77 -9.01 9.18
CA VAL A 338 13.68 -10.01 9.20
C VAL A 338 13.30 -10.41 7.79
N GLU A 339 13.16 -9.46 6.89
CA GLU A 339 12.79 -9.68 5.50
C GLU A 339 13.93 -10.36 4.72
N ASP A 340 15.18 -9.97 4.95
CA ASP A 340 16.31 -10.63 4.33
C ASP A 340 16.47 -12.09 4.78
N ASN A 341 16.22 -12.37 6.06
CA ASN A 341 16.19 -13.74 6.56
C ASN A 341 15.07 -14.58 5.95
N GLY A 342 13.88 -14.02 5.78
CA GLY A 342 12.71 -14.73 5.26
C GLY A 342 12.30 -15.96 6.08
N VAL A 343 11.24 -16.63 5.65
CA VAL A 343 10.67 -17.82 6.31
C VAL A 343 10.94 -19.07 5.48
N PRO A 344 11.60 -20.09 6.03
CA PRO A 344 11.89 -21.33 5.29
C PRO A 344 10.65 -22.19 5.13
N PHE A 345 10.43 -22.69 3.91
CA PHE A 345 9.37 -23.63 3.57
C PHE A 345 9.95 -24.96 3.07
N ASP A 346 9.26 -26.05 3.38
CA ASP A 346 9.55 -27.38 2.85
C ASP A 346 8.78 -27.56 1.53
N SER A 347 9.47 -27.56 0.41
CA SER A 347 8.87 -27.68 -0.93
C SER A 347 8.15 -29.02 -1.13
N PHE A 348 8.69 -30.12 -0.57
CA PHE A 348 8.04 -31.43 -0.64
C PHE A 348 6.70 -31.46 0.11
N ARG A 349 6.67 -30.86 1.32
CA ARG A 349 5.41 -30.70 2.07
C ARG A 349 4.41 -29.81 1.34
N LEU A 350 4.87 -28.75 0.70
CA LEU A 350 4.01 -27.85 -0.09
C LEU A 350 3.38 -28.58 -1.27
N GLU A 351 4.16 -29.32 -2.06
CA GLU A 351 3.65 -30.11 -3.18
C GLU A 351 2.65 -31.19 -2.74
N LYS A 352 2.96 -31.87 -1.63
CA LYS A 352 2.05 -32.85 -1.03
C LYS A 352 0.75 -32.19 -0.56
N ALA A 353 0.85 -31.02 0.10
CA ALA A 353 -0.30 -30.26 0.56
C ALA A 353 -1.18 -29.77 -0.60
N GLN A 354 -0.58 -29.35 -1.72
CA GLN A 354 -1.31 -28.96 -2.93
C GLN A 354 -2.12 -30.13 -3.51
N LYS A 355 -1.50 -31.33 -3.59
CA LYS A 355 -2.19 -32.54 -4.11
C LYS A 355 -3.35 -32.94 -3.21
N ILE A 356 -3.14 -33.05 -1.90
CA ILE A 356 -4.19 -33.38 -0.93
C ILE A 356 -5.32 -32.35 -1.00
N MET A 357 -4.98 -31.07 -1.04
CA MET A 357 -6.00 -30.01 -1.12
C MET A 357 -6.81 -30.07 -2.43
N GLN A 358 -6.17 -30.44 -3.55
CA GLN A 358 -6.89 -30.63 -4.82
C GLN A 358 -7.86 -31.82 -4.73
N GLU A 359 -7.41 -32.96 -4.21
CA GLU A 359 -8.27 -34.14 -3.98
C GLU A 359 -9.45 -33.80 -3.06
N ASP A 360 -9.20 -33.05 -2.00
CA ASP A 360 -10.25 -32.58 -1.08
C ASP A 360 -11.26 -31.64 -1.75
N ILE A 361 -10.80 -30.77 -2.65
CA ILE A 361 -11.68 -29.89 -3.45
C ILE A 361 -12.52 -30.73 -4.40
N ASP A 362 -11.90 -31.67 -5.12
CA ASP A 362 -12.59 -32.51 -6.10
C ASP A 362 -13.67 -33.36 -5.44
N ASN A 363 -13.37 -33.99 -4.29
CA ASN A 363 -14.32 -34.75 -3.49
C ASN A 363 -15.49 -33.87 -2.99
N ALA A 364 -15.19 -32.65 -2.51
CA ALA A 364 -16.24 -31.72 -2.05
C ALA A 364 -17.12 -31.22 -3.21
N VAL A 365 -16.54 -30.98 -4.38
CA VAL A 365 -17.28 -30.62 -5.59
C VAL A 365 -18.14 -31.77 -6.09
N GLU A 366 -17.61 -32.99 -6.11
CA GLU A 366 -18.38 -34.20 -6.49
C GLU A 366 -19.57 -34.41 -5.56
N LYS A 367 -19.34 -34.30 -4.24
CA LYS A 367 -20.42 -34.34 -3.25
C LYS A 367 -21.48 -33.27 -3.52
N LEU A 368 -21.07 -32.02 -3.79
CA LEU A 368 -21.98 -30.93 -4.10
C LEU A 368 -22.78 -31.20 -5.39
N GLN A 369 -22.13 -31.74 -6.42
CA GLN A 369 -22.76 -32.09 -7.69
C GLN A 369 -23.68 -33.31 -7.61
N SER A 370 -23.58 -34.11 -6.54
CA SER A 370 -24.45 -35.28 -6.36
C SER A 370 -25.89 -34.92 -5.97
N TYR A 371 -26.11 -33.70 -5.46
CA TYR A 371 -27.44 -33.22 -5.04
C TYR A 371 -28.39 -33.04 -6.25
N PRO A 372 -29.67 -33.47 -6.12
CA PRO A 372 -30.66 -33.38 -7.21
C PRO A 372 -30.82 -31.96 -7.76
N GLU A 373 -30.82 -30.95 -6.90
CA GLU A 373 -31.00 -29.54 -7.25
C GLU A 373 -29.82 -29.02 -8.07
N VAL A 374 -28.60 -29.41 -7.69
CA VAL A 374 -27.38 -29.06 -8.42
C VAL A 374 -27.32 -29.77 -9.76
N LYS A 375 -27.71 -31.06 -9.82
CA LYS A 375 -27.83 -31.81 -11.09
C LYS A 375 -28.84 -31.16 -12.03
N ALA A 376 -30.00 -30.75 -11.52
CA ALA A 376 -31.02 -30.05 -12.29
C ALA A 376 -30.49 -28.70 -12.83
N PHE A 377 -29.77 -27.95 -11.99
CA PHE A 377 -29.13 -26.70 -12.38
C PHE A 377 -28.08 -26.92 -13.49
N ILE A 378 -27.19 -27.90 -13.32
CA ILE A 378 -26.15 -28.23 -14.32
C ILE A 378 -26.81 -28.61 -15.66
N LYS A 379 -27.85 -29.44 -15.63
CA LYS A 379 -28.61 -29.81 -16.83
C LYS A 379 -29.22 -28.60 -17.55
N ALA A 380 -29.72 -27.64 -16.80
CA ALA A 380 -30.39 -26.46 -17.35
C ALA A 380 -29.42 -25.38 -17.82
N LYS A 381 -28.24 -25.21 -17.17
CA LYS A 381 -27.28 -24.12 -17.40
C LYS A 381 -25.97 -24.56 -18.08
N GLY A 382 -25.78 -25.85 -18.30
CA GLY A 382 -24.58 -26.41 -18.95
C GLY A 382 -23.34 -26.52 -18.06
N GLY A 383 -23.45 -26.21 -16.76
CA GLY A 383 -22.35 -26.30 -15.80
C GLY A 383 -22.64 -25.54 -14.49
N PHE A 384 -21.81 -25.83 -13.47
CA PHE A 384 -21.88 -25.13 -12.19
C PHE A 384 -20.48 -24.83 -11.65
N ASN A 385 -20.23 -23.55 -11.39
CA ASN A 385 -19.01 -23.08 -10.71
C ASN A 385 -19.38 -22.51 -9.33
N PRO A 386 -19.00 -23.17 -8.22
CA PRO A 386 -19.31 -22.73 -6.87
C PRO A 386 -18.64 -21.39 -6.49
N ASN A 387 -17.68 -20.89 -7.27
CA ASN A 387 -17.08 -19.57 -7.09
C ASN A 387 -17.83 -18.46 -7.85
N SER A 388 -18.73 -18.78 -8.75
CA SER A 388 -19.54 -17.79 -9.49
C SER A 388 -20.69 -17.28 -8.65
N THR A 389 -20.62 -16.03 -8.21
CA THR A 389 -21.70 -15.39 -7.41
C THR A 389 -23.03 -15.30 -8.16
N VAL A 390 -22.99 -15.21 -9.48
CA VAL A 390 -24.20 -15.19 -10.34
C VAL A 390 -24.87 -16.55 -10.36
N GLN A 391 -24.08 -17.62 -10.60
CA GLN A 391 -24.62 -18.99 -10.61
C GLN A 391 -25.12 -19.42 -9.24
N LEU A 392 -24.41 -19.02 -8.16
CA LEU A 392 -24.85 -19.29 -6.81
C LEU A 392 -26.18 -18.66 -6.47
N ARG A 393 -26.38 -17.39 -6.79
CA ARG A 393 -27.68 -16.73 -6.59
C ARG A 393 -28.80 -17.50 -7.28
N SER A 394 -28.59 -17.84 -8.52
CA SER A 394 -29.59 -18.61 -9.28
C SER A 394 -29.82 -20.00 -8.68
N LEU A 395 -28.78 -20.72 -8.29
CA LEU A 395 -28.94 -22.04 -7.63
C LEU A 395 -29.70 -21.91 -6.32
N LEU A 396 -29.27 -21.04 -5.43
CA LEU A 396 -29.80 -20.95 -4.06
C LEU A 396 -31.23 -20.37 -4.02
N PHE A 397 -31.50 -19.32 -4.78
CA PHE A 397 -32.75 -18.59 -4.69
C PHE A 397 -33.79 -19.03 -5.74
N ASP A 398 -33.37 -19.35 -6.99
CA ASP A 398 -34.32 -19.71 -8.07
C ASP A 398 -34.58 -21.22 -8.12
N TYR A 399 -33.54 -22.08 -7.90
CA TYR A 399 -33.67 -23.53 -8.02
C TYR A 399 -33.96 -24.25 -6.71
N ILE A 400 -33.30 -23.86 -5.60
CA ILE A 400 -33.52 -24.44 -4.27
C ILE A 400 -34.69 -23.72 -3.59
N GLY A 401 -34.87 -22.42 -3.88
CA GLY A 401 -35.96 -21.62 -3.32
C GLY A 401 -35.68 -21.08 -1.91
N LEU A 402 -34.39 -20.95 -1.53
CA LEU A 402 -34.03 -20.35 -0.23
C LEU A 402 -34.35 -18.85 -0.21
N THR A 403 -34.71 -18.34 0.94
CA THR A 403 -35.00 -16.92 1.12
C THR A 403 -33.68 -16.12 1.27
N PRO A 404 -33.43 -15.09 0.43
CA PRO A 404 -32.27 -14.24 0.62
C PRO A 404 -32.19 -13.61 1.99
N THR A 405 -31.00 -13.51 2.56
CA THR A 405 -30.75 -12.98 3.93
C THR A 405 -31.01 -11.48 4.10
N GLY A 406 -31.42 -10.78 3.03
CA GLY A 406 -31.62 -9.34 3.01
C GLY A 406 -30.33 -8.51 2.81
N LYS A 407 -29.16 -9.12 2.97
CA LYS A 407 -27.87 -8.46 2.71
C LYS A 407 -27.66 -8.27 1.21
N LYS A 408 -27.34 -7.05 0.79
CA LYS A 408 -27.08 -6.70 -0.63
C LYS A 408 -25.61 -6.42 -0.89
N THR A 409 -25.17 -6.67 -2.10
CA THR A 409 -23.87 -6.24 -2.62
C THR A 409 -23.89 -4.74 -2.96
N GLY A 410 -22.73 -4.14 -3.20
CA GLY A 410 -22.63 -2.75 -3.66
C GLY A 410 -23.39 -2.45 -4.98
N THR A 411 -23.69 -3.49 -5.78
CA THR A 411 -24.50 -3.39 -7.01
C THR A 411 -25.99 -3.68 -6.79
N GLY A 412 -26.44 -3.87 -5.53
CA GLY A 412 -27.83 -4.11 -5.16
C GLY A 412 -28.30 -5.57 -5.28
N ALA A 413 -27.47 -6.50 -5.72
CA ALA A 413 -27.81 -7.91 -5.81
C ALA A 413 -27.73 -8.60 -4.44
N ASP A 414 -28.46 -9.73 -4.27
CA ASP A 414 -28.42 -10.50 -3.02
C ASP A 414 -27.01 -11.06 -2.77
N SER A 415 -26.52 -10.92 -1.53
CA SER A 415 -25.21 -11.37 -1.15
C SER A 415 -25.15 -12.90 -1.00
N THR A 416 -24.08 -13.51 -1.49
CA THR A 416 -23.70 -14.90 -1.26
C THR A 416 -22.31 -14.99 -0.62
N ASP A 417 -21.99 -14.01 0.25
CA ASP A 417 -20.78 -14.03 1.05
C ASP A 417 -20.83 -15.11 2.16
N ALA A 418 -19.71 -15.27 2.86
CA ALA A 418 -19.61 -16.33 3.86
C ALA A 418 -20.66 -16.22 4.96
N GLU A 419 -20.98 -15.00 5.41
CA GLU A 419 -22.00 -14.76 6.43
C GLU A 419 -23.42 -15.12 5.94
N SER A 420 -23.76 -14.71 4.72
CA SER A 420 -25.04 -15.06 4.11
C SER A 420 -25.18 -16.57 3.91
N LEU A 421 -24.11 -17.23 3.43
CA LEU A 421 -24.12 -18.69 3.26
C LEU A 421 -24.20 -19.43 4.60
N GLN A 422 -23.56 -18.94 5.68
CA GLN A 422 -23.69 -19.52 7.02
C GLN A 422 -25.14 -19.48 7.56
N LYS A 423 -25.84 -18.36 7.33
CA LYS A 423 -27.25 -18.25 7.70
C LYS A 423 -28.11 -19.22 6.89
N LEU A 424 -27.89 -19.31 5.58
CA LEU A 424 -28.61 -20.24 4.70
C LEU A 424 -28.28 -21.72 4.98
N ALA A 425 -27.12 -22.01 5.54
CA ALA A 425 -26.72 -23.36 5.95
C ALA A 425 -27.56 -23.94 7.10
N GLN A 426 -28.30 -23.07 7.83
CA GLN A 426 -29.27 -23.52 8.84
C GLN A 426 -30.55 -24.09 8.23
N GLU A 427 -30.84 -23.71 6.98
CA GLU A 427 -32.06 -24.12 6.27
C GLU A 427 -31.80 -25.27 5.28
N HIS A 428 -30.57 -25.36 4.72
CA HIS A 428 -30.20 -26.36 3.70
C HIS A 428 -28.71 -26.71 3.74
N GLU A 429 -28.34 -27.96 3.38
CA GLU A 429 -26.95 -28.42 3.42
C GLU A 429 -26.05 -27.84 2.30
N ILE A 430 -26.60 -27.52 1.14
CA ILE A 430 -25.86 -27.02 -0.01
C ILE A 430 -25.04 -25.76 0.30
N PRO A 431 -25.56 -24.72 0.99
CA PRO A 431 -24.77 -23.56 1.40
C PRO A 431 -23.53 -23.90 2.24
N ALA A 432 -23.62 -24.89 3.15
CA ALA A 432 -22.49 -25.35 3.95
C ALA A 432 -21.40 -26.00 3.07
N LEU A 433 -21.80 -26.85 2.12
CA LEU A 433 -20.86 -27.48 1.17
C LEU A 433 -20.20 -26.43 0.24
N ILE A 434 -20.95 -25.41 -0.19
CA ILE A 434 -20.39 -24.32 -0.98
C ILE A 434 -19.35 -23.54 -0.16
N LEU A 435 -19.59 -23.29 1.12
CA LEU A 435 -18.61 -22.66 2.02
C LEU A 435 -17.35 -23.53 2.15
N GLU A 436 -17.51 -24.83 2.34
CA GLU A 436 -16.39 -25.77 2.42
C GLU A 436 -15.53 -25.75 1.15
N VAL A 437 -16.16 -25.87 -0.03
CA VAL A 437 -15.45 -25.79 -1.32
C VAL A 437 -14.71 -24.45 -1.45
N ARG A 438 -15.37 -23.33 -1.17
CA ARG A 438 -14.76 -21.99 -1.27
C ARG A 438 -13.57 -21.81 -0.31
N GLN A 439 -13.67 -22.31 0.91
CA GLN A 439 -12.56 -22.25 1.87
C GLN A 439 -11.35 -23.04 1.38
N LYS A 440 -11.56 -24.28 0.91
CA LYS A 440 -10.50 -25.14 0.37
C LYS A 440 -9.85 -24.53 -0.88
N VAL A 441 -10.67 -24.04 -1.83
CA VAL A 441 -10.20 -23.34 -3.03
C VAL A 441 -9.38 -22.10 -2.65
N LYS A 442 -9.85 -21.28 -1.68
CA LYS A 442 -9.11 -20.12 -1.21
C LYS A 442 -7.76 -20.49 -0.62
N ILE A 443 -7.69 -21.53 0.22
CA ILE A 443 -6.43 -22.00 0.80
C ILE A 443 -5.47 -22.44 -0.30
N LYS A 444 -5.93 -23.22 -1.25
CA LYS A 444 -5.11 -23.67 -2.37
C LYS A 444 -4.63 -22.49 -3.23
N THR A 445 -5.54 -21.71 -3.79
CA THR A 445 -5.21 -20.69 -4.80
C THR A 445 -4.55 -19.43 -4.23
N THR A 446 -4.88 -19.06 -2.99
CA THR A 446 -4.33 -17.84 -2.36
C THR A 446 -2.98 -18.10 -1.69
N TYR A 447 -2.76 -19.31 -1.17
CA TYR A 447 -1.57 -19.63 -0.41
C TYR A 447 -0.73 -20.73 -1.07
N LEU A 448 -1.20 -21.97 -1.13
CA LEU A 448 -0.37 -23.11 -1.58
C LEU A 448 0.17 -22.94 -2.99
N ASP A 449 -0.67 -22.51 -3.93
CA ASP A 449 -0.27 -22.32 -5.34
C ASP A 449 0.64 -21.10 -5.55
N LYS A 450 0.64 -20.14 -4.59
CA LYS A 450 1.48 -18.95 -4.66
C LYS A 450 2.79 -19.07 -3.92
N ILE A 451 2.88 -19.92 -2.90
CA ILE A 451 4.10 -20.02 -2.10
C ILE A 451 5.26 -20.55 -2.95
N ILE A 452 5.10 -21.67 -3.66
CA ILE A 452 6.18 -22.32 -4.42
C ILE A 452 6.83 -21.33 -5.43
N PRO A 453 6.08 -20.68 -6.33
CA PRO A 453 6.68 -19.73 -7.28
C PRO A 453 7.21 -18.45 -6.63
N SER A 454 6.92 -18.22 -5.34
CA SER A 454 7.39 -17.06 -4.58
C SER A 454 8.62 -17.36 -3.72
N LEU A 455 9.04 -18.63 -3.63
CA LEU A 455 10.25 -18.99 -2.90
C LEU A 455 11.48 -18.51 -3.67
N ASP A 456 12.42 -17.95 -2.94
CA ASP A 456 13.74 -17.66 -3.46
C ASP A 456 14.57 -18.95 -3.60
N MET A 457 15.72 -18.90 -4.25
CA MET A 457 16.58 -20.06 -4.51
C MET A 457 17.01 -20.81 -3.24
N ASP A 458 17.01 -20.15 -2.09
CA ASP A 458 17.33 -20.73 -0.78
C ASP A 458 16.12 -21.40 -0.09
N GLY A 459 14.99 -21.52 -0.79
CA GLY A 459 13.75 -22.13 -0.28
C GLY A 459 13.02 -21.28 0.76
N ARG A 460 13.30 -19.98 0.81
CA ARG A 460 12.67 -19.05 1.75
C ARG A 460 11.68 -18.14 1.05
N LEU A 461 10.59 -17.87 1.74
CA LEU A 461 9.62 -16.84 1.35
C LEU A 461 9.94 -15.54 2.07
N ARG A 462 10.07 -14.48 1.29
CA ARG A 462 10.27 -13.12 1.78
C ARG A 462 9.02 -12.28 1.55
N THR A 463 8.55 -11.65 2.61
CA THR A 463 7.43 -10.70 2.58
C THR A 463 7.97 -9.31 2.88
N ASN A 464 7.22 -8.29 2.55
CA ASN A 464 7.55 -6.92 2.90
C ASN A 464 6.62 -6.43 4.01
N PHE A 465 7.17 -5.90 5.12
CA PHE A 465 6.44 -5.30 6.22
C PHE A 465 6.49 -3.78 6.13
N ASN A 466 5.34 -3.12 6.13
CA ASN A 466 5.26 -1.67 6.03
C ASN A 466 5.00 -1.05 7.39
N LEU A 467 5.89 -0.16 7.84
CA LEU A 467 5.77 0.63 9.06
C LEU A 467 4.74 1.76 8.93
N HIS A 468 4.51 2.23 7.71
CA HIS A 468 3.62 3.34 7.35
C HIS A 468 2.29 2.91 6.75
N GLY A 469 1.98 1.62 6.79
CA GLY A 469 0.83 1.04 6.06
C GLY A 469 -0.51 1.11 6.80
N THR A 470 -0.57 1.65 8.02
CA THR A 470 -1.80 1.77 8.83
C THR A 470 -1.80 3.07 9.63
N THR A 471 -3.00 3.60 9.91
CA THR A 471 -3.18 4.79 10.76
C THR A 471 -2.91 4.53 12.25
N SER A 472 -2.82 3.28 12.66
CA SER A 472 -2.69 2.87 14.07
C SER A 472 -1.26 2.53 14.51
N GLY A 473 -0.26 2.65 13.64
CA GLY A 473 1.11 2.22 13.89
C GLY A 473 1.33 0.70 13.84
N ARG A 474 0.31 -0.10 13.49
CA ARG A 474 0.48 -1.53 13.24
C ARG A 474 1.22 -1.76 11.93
N LEU A 475 2.04 -2.81 11.87
CA LEU A 475 2.61 -3.26 10.61
C LEU A 475 1.51 -3.76 9.67
N SER A 476 1.66 -3.46 8.40
CA SER A 476 0.98 -4.17 7.32
C SER A 476 1.99 -4.96 6.51
N SER A 477 1.57 -5.97 5.76
CA SER A 477 2.47 -6.69 4.88
C SER A 477 2.00 -6.71 3.44
N SER A 478 2.97 -6.72 2.54
CA SER A 478 2.80 -6.73 1.09
C SER A 478 3.86 -7.65 0.44
N GLY A 479 4.03 -7.57 -0.87
CA GLY A 479 5.05 -8.31 -1.58
C GLY A 479 4.51 -9.56 -2.27
N LYS A 480 5.39 -10.55 -2.52
CA LYS A 480 5.05 -11.80 -3.24
C LYS A 480 3.87 -12.53 -2.58
N LEU A 481 3.82 -12.54 -1.26
CA LEU A 481 2.72 -13.07 -0.45
C LEU A 481 2.56 -12.27 0.84
N ASN A 482 1.31 -11.93 1.21
CA ASN A 482 1.01 -11.31 2.49
C ASN A 482 1.05 -12.36 3.62
N MET A 483 2.17 -12.42 4.34
CA MET A 483 2.40 -13.39 5.41
C MET A 483 1.52 -13.16 6.66
N GLN A 484 1.03 -11.94 6.89
CA GLN A 484 0.13 -11.65 8.01
C GLN A 484 -1.29 -12.21 7.81
N GLN A 485 -1.63 -12.59 6.58
CA GLN A 485 -2.94 -13.16 6.24
C GLN A 485 -2.95 -14.69 6.15
N LEU A 486 -1.85 -15.37 6.53
CA LEU A 486 -1.85 -16.84 6.56
C LEU A 486 -2.98 -17.36 7.47
N PRO A 487 -3.72 -18.41 7.03
CA PRO A 487 -4.86 -18.91 7.78
C PRO A 487 -4.42 -19.40 9.17
N ARG A 488 -5.04 -18.82 10.21
CA ARG A 488 -4.65 -19.04 11.60
C ARG A 488 -4.84 -20.49 12.02
N ASP A 489 -6.00 -21.06 11.67
CA ASP A 489 -6.45 -22.35 12.17
C ASP A 489 -6.28 -23.48 11.13
N ASN A 490 -5.56 -23.23 10.04
CA ASN A 490 -5.28 -24.23 9.02
C ASN A 490 -3.85 -24.74 9.12
N PRO A 491 -3.64 -25.99 9.60
CA PRO A 491 -2.32 -26.56 9.75
C PRO A 491 -1.65 -26.89 8.41
N THR A 492 -2.40 -27.00 7.32
CA THR A 492 -1.89 -27.39 6.00
C THR A 492 -0.82 -26.43 5.49
N VAL A 493 -1.09 -25.11 5.54
CA VAL A 493 -0.12 -24.10 5.08
C VAL A 493 1.01 -23.93 6.10
N LYS A 494 0.68 -23.74 7.38
CA LYS A 494 1.69 -23.54 8.44
C LYS A 494 2.55 -24.77 8.67
N GLY A 495 2.01 -25.98 8.48
CA GLY A 495 2.75 -27.22 8.56
C GLY A 495 3.82 -27.41 7.48
N CYS A 496 3.82 -26.56 6.44
CA CYS A 496 4.88 -26.51 5.43
C CYS A 496 6.06 -25.63 5.84
N ILE A 497 5.95 -24.83 6.90
CA ILE A 497 7.06 -24.05 7.45
C ILE A 497 7.98 -25.03 8.19
N LYS A 498 9.28 -25.00 7.89
CA LYS A 498 10.27 -25.89 8.48
C LYS A 498 11.47 -25.09 8.96
N ALA A 499 11.89 -25.30 10.21
CA ALA A 499 13.16 -24.76 10.67
C ALA A 499 14.33 -25.37 9.87
N LYS A 500 15.42 -24.60 9.74
CA LYS A 500 16.69 -25.12 9.22
C LYS A 500 17.16 -26.31 10.09
N ASP A 501 17.83 -27.28 9.49
CA ASP A 501 18.32 -28.44 10.22
C ASP A 501 19.20 -28.00 11.42
N GLY A 502 18.93 -28.60 12.57
CA GLY A 502 19.55 -28.22 13.85
C GLY A 502 18.92 -27.01 14.58
N ASN A 503 17.92 -26.36 13.98
CA ASN A 503 17.18 -25.24 14.58
C ASN A 503 15.73 -25.62 14.89
N VAL A 504 15.10 -24.78 15.71
CA VAL A 504 13.66 -24.87 16.04
C VAL A 504 12.98 -23.54 15.78
N ILE A 505 11.67 -23.60 15.51
CA ILE A 505 10.84 -22.40 15.43
C ILE A 505 10.36 -22.06 16.85
N VAL A 506 10.62 -20.84 17.28
CA VAL A 506 10.09 -20.30 18.54
C VAL A 506 8.99 -19.31 18.19
N ALA A 507 7.78 -19.55 18.68
CA ALA A 507 6.65 -18.63 18.56
C ALA A 507 6.37 -17.97 19.91
N MET A 508 6.33 -16.63 19.92
CA MET A 508 5.97 -15.85 21.09
C MET A 508 4.80 -14.94 20.74
N ASP A 509 3.79 -14.91 21.62
CA ASP A 509 2.62 -14.06 21.46
C ASP A 509 2.32 -13.34 22.77
N LEU A 510 1.98 -12.05 22.69
CA LEU A 510 1.59 -11.27 23.85
C LEU A 510 0.14 -11.56 24.20
N THR A 511 -0.09 -12.24 25.30
CA THR A 511 -1.43 -12.59 25.75
C THR A 511 -2.25 -11.33 26.06
N THR A 512 -3.31 -11.09 25.29
CA THR A 512 -4.27 -9.99 25.52
C THR A 512 -3.64 -8.59 25.67
N ALA A 513 -2.59 -8.30 24.88
CA ALA A 513 -1.86 -7.02 24.94
C ALA A 513 -2.77 -5.80 24.81
N GLU A 514 -3.79 -5.85 23.96
CA GLU A 514 -4.74 -4.74 23.76
C GLU A 514 -5.55 -4.46 25.02
N VAL A 515 -6.01 -5.50 25.72
CA VAL A 515 -6.77 -5.37 26.98
C VAL A 515 -5.87 -4.85 28.08
N TYR A 516 -4.61 -5.30 28.12
CA TYR A 516 -3.62 -4.78 29.08
C TYR A 516 -3.37 -3.28 28.86
N CYS A 517 -3.15 -2.86 27.62
CA CYS A 517 -2.99 -1.44 27.31
C CYS A 517 -4.24 -0.62 27.70
N ALA A 518 -5.44 -1.12 27.42
CA ALA A 518 -6.67 -0.45 27.82
C ALA A 518 -6.81 -0.35 29.34
N ALA A 519 -6.46 -1.41 30.09
CA ALA A 519 -6.50 -1.40 31.55
C ALA A 519 -5.53 -0.35 32.13
N VAL A 520 -4.34 -0.23 31.55
CA VAL A 520 -3.34 0.78 31.95
C VAL A 520 -3.81 2.19 31.64
N LEU A 521 -4.33 2.42 30.42
CA LEU A 521 -4.80 3.75 29.99
C LEU A 521 -6.03 4.23 30.78
N ALA A 522 -6.91 3.30 31.14
CA ALA A 522 -8.10 3.59 31.94
C ALA A 522 -7.85 3.63 33.45
N ASP A 523 -6.63 3.31 33.90
CA ASP A 523 -6.28 3.08 35.34
C ASP A 523 -7.29 2.13 36.02
N ASP A 524 -7.77 1.11 35.29
CA ASP A 524 -8.72 0.14 35.84
C ASP A 524 -8.00 -0.88 36.72
N LYS A 525 -8.12 -0.66 38.03
CA LYS A 525 -7.43 -1.46 39.07
C LYS A 525 -7.88 -2.93 39.08
N ASN A 526 -9.13 -3.23 38.70
CA ASN A 526 -9.63 -4.60 38.65
C ASN A 526 -9.04 -5.37 37.45
N LEU A 527 -9.03 -4.75 36.27
CA LEU A 527 -8.40 -5.33 35.10
C LEU A 527 -6.88 -5.49 35.31
N MET A 528 -6.21 -4.47 35.83
CA MET A 528 -4.78 -4.53 36.12
C MET A 528 -4.44 -5.63 37.15
N LYS A 529 -5.32 -5.89 38.13
CA LYS A 529 -5.13 -6.95 39.10
C LYS A 529 -5.11 -8.32 38.47
N VAL A 530 -6.03 -8.59 37.52
CA VAL A 530 -6.06 -9.88 36.80
C VAL A 530 -4.72 -10.16 36.10
N PHE A 531 -4.12 -9.14 35.50
CA PHE A 531 -2.80 -9.28 34.85
C PHE A 531 -1.66 -9.46 35.84
N LYS A 532 -1.68 -8.74 36.97
CA LYS A 532 -0.65 -8.85 38.01
C LYS A 532 -0.65 -10.21 38.72
N ASP A 533 -1.83 -10.78 38.89
CA ASP A 533 -2.00 -12.08 39.54
C ASP A 533 -1.69 -13.26 38.57
N GLY A 534 -1.29 -12.97 37.30
CA GLY A 534 -0.94 -13.98 36.29
C GLY A 534 -2.14 -14.78 35.78
N GLY A 535 -3.36 -14.31 36.03
CA GLY A 535 -4.60 -15.00 35.67
C GLY A 535 -4.88 -15.00 34.16
N ASN A 536 -5.61 -16.04 33.71
CA ASN A 536 -6.15 -16.07 32.35
C ASN A 536 -7.31 -15.09 32.23
N PHE A 537 -7.05 -13.91 31.67
CA PHE A 537 -8.01 -12.82 31.57
C PHE A 537 -9.39 -13.26 31.02
N HIS A 538 -9.42 -13.95 29.89
CA HIS A 538 -10.69 -14.36 29.29
C HIS A 538 -11.46 -15.41 30.12
N SER A 539 -10.73 -16.30 30.79
CA SER A 539 -11.34 -17.25 31.72
C SER A 539 -11.91 -16.55 32.97
N THR A 540 -11.19 -15.57 33.50
CA THR A 540 -11.67 -14.74 34.63
C THR A 540 -12.94 -13.99 34.28
N ILE A 541 -12.98 -13.32 33.12
CA ILE A 541 -14.17 -12.61 32.65
C ILE A 541 -15.35 -13.58 32.39
N ALA A 542 -15.08 -14.74 31.77
CA ALA A 542 -16.11 -15.75 31.55
C ALA A 542 -16.73 -16.24 32.88
N LYS A 543 -15.88 -16.59 33.86
CA LYS A 543 -16.33 -17.01 35.19
C LYS A 543 -17.25 -15.96 35.83
N GLN A 544 -16.87 -14.68 35.75
CA GLN A 544 -17.65 -13.56 36.33
C GLN A 544 -18.97 -13.30 35.58
N VAL A 545 -18.91 -13.18 34.25
CA VAL A 545 -20.08 -12.82 33.42
C VAL A 545 -21.13 -13.94 33.43
N PHE A 546 -20.70 -15.19 33.26
CA PHE A 546 -21.59 -16.34 33.18
C PHE A 546 -21.78 -17.05 34.53
N ARG A 547 -21.15 -16.55 35.62
CA ARG A 547 -21.23 -17.12 36.99
C ARG A 547 -20.92 -18.62 37.01
N LEU A 548 -19.81 -19.00 36.35
CA LEU A 548 -19.44 -20.40 36.18
C LEU A 548 -19.02 -21.02 37.54
N PRO A 549 -19.50 -22.25 37.84
CA PRO A 549 -19.27 -22.92 39.12
C PRO A 549 -17.93 -23.74 39.11
N CYS A 550 -16.85 -23.14 38.60
CA CYS A 550 -15.54 -23.79 38.50
C CYS A 550 -14.42 -22.78 38.84
N GLU A 551 -13.19 -23.27 39.04
CA GLU A 551 -12.03 -22.38 39.15
C GLU A 551 -11.65 -21.77 37.79
N VAL A 552 -10.88 -20.65 37.79
CA VAL A 552 -10.53 -19.90 36.56
C VAL A 552 -9.70 -20.75 35.60
N GLU A 553 -8.87 -21.64 36.15
CA GLU A 553 -8.00 -22.55 35.43
C GLU A 553 -8.79 -23.56 34.61
N ASP A 554 -9.94 -24.02 35.15
CA ASP A 554 -10.79 -25.05 34.54
C ASP A 554 -11.71 -24.51 33.44
N VAL A 555 -11.91 -23.18 33.36
CA VAL A 555 -12.81 -22.53 32.39
C VAL A 555 -12.39 -22.82 30.94
N ALA A 556 -11.10 -22.85 30.66
CA ALA A 556 -10.61 -23.10 29.30
C ALA A 556 -10.94 -24.52 28.81
N GLU A 557 -10.97 -25.50 29.71
CA GLU A 557 -11.23 -26.91 29.41
C GLU A 557 -12.73 -27.21 29.37
N HIS A 558 -13.47 -26.76 30.39
CA HIS A 558 -14.88 -27.16 30.58
C HIS A 558 -15.91 -26.18 30.04
N TYR A 559 -15.53 -24.91 29.82
CA TYR A 559 -16.43 -23.81 29.41
C TYR A 559 -15.81 -22.99 28.26
N SER A 560 -15.31 -23.69 27.24
CA SER A 560 -14.63 -23.06 26.10
C SER A 560 -15.54 -22.12 25.29
N ILE A 561 -16.84 -22.40 25.22
CA ILE A 561 -17.85 -21.58 24.53
C ILE A 561 -18.02 -20.25 25.25
N GLU A 562 -18.29 -20.30 26.56
CA GLU A 562 -18.47 -19.12 27.41
C GLU A 562 -17.22 -18.26 27.44
N ARG A 563 -16.04 -18.89 27.41
CA ARG A 563 -14.76 -18.22 27.31
C ARG A 563 -14.59 -17.49 25.98
N GLN A 564 -15.00 -18.07 24.86
CA GLN A 564 -15.00 -17.42 23.56
C GLN A 564 -16.02 -16.28 23.49
N GLN A 565 -17.19 -16.46 24.05
CA GLN A 565 -18.22 -15.40 24.16
C GLN A 565 -17.71 -14.24 25.02
N ALA A 566 -17.08 -14.51 26.18
CA ALA A 566 -16.48 -13.49 27.03
C ALA A 566 -15.37 -12.71 26.29
N LYS A 567 -14.58 -13.41 25.47
CA LYS A 567 -13.57 -12.78 24.61
C LYS A 567 -14.23 -11.84 23.58
N ALA A 568 -15.27 -12.28 22.90
CA ALA A 568 -16.00 -11.48 21.92
C ALA A 568 -16.64 -10.23 22.56
N VAL A 569 -17.24 -10.38 23.75
CA VAL A 569 -17.81 -9.26 24.53
C VAL A 569 -16.73 -8.24 24.90
N THR A 570 -15.61 -8.71 25.45
CA THR A 570 -14.52 -7.82 25.89
C THR A 570 -13.99 -6.99 24.72
N PHE A 571 -13.65 -7.63 23.61
CA PHE A 571 -13.18 -6.92 22.42
C PHE A 571 -14.28 -6.05 21.81
N GLY A 572 -15.52 -6.53 21.79
CA GLY A 572 -16.66 -5.72 21.33
C GLY A 572 -16.77 -4.40 22.08
N ILE A 573 -16.71 -4.44 23.42
CA ILE A 573 -16.77 -3.24 24.26
C ILE A 573 -15.58 -2.32 23.98
N MET A 574 -14.38 -2.86 23.91
CA MET A 574 -13.15 -2.08 23.69
C MET A 574 -13.15 -1.37 22.32
N TYR A 575 -13.72 -1.99 21.31
CA TYR A 575 -13.86 -1.41 19.97
C TYR A 575 -15.16 -0.63 19.77
N GLY A 576 -15.91 -0.32 20.85
CA GLY A 576 -17.10 0.52 20.78
C GLY A 576 -18.33 -0.15 20.15
N ALA A 577 -18.41 -1.48 20.18
CA ALA A 577 -19.59 -2.19 19.70
C ALA A 577 -20.80 -1.89 20.60
N GLY A 578 -21.94 -1.53 19.98
CA GLY A 578 -23.19 -1.33 20.69
C GLY A 578 -23.83 -2.67 21.16
N PRO A 579 -24.82 -2.61 22.07
CA PRO A 579 -25.44 -3.80 22.67
C PRO A 579 -25.97 -4.81 21.66
N ALA A 580 -26.57 -4.36 20.55
CA ALA A 580 -27.08 -5.24 19.50
C ALA A 580 -25.98 -6.09 18.83
N LYS A 581 -24.82 -5.47 18.57
CA LYS A 581 -23.67 -6.17 17.96
C LYS A 581 -23.02 -7.14 18.94
N ILE A 582 -22.97 -6.79 20.22
CA ILE A 582 -22.48 -7.68 21.29
C ILE A 582 -23.41 -8.89 21.43
N SER A 583 -24.74 -8.65 21.49
CA SER A 583 -25.74 -9.72 21.54
C SER A 583 -25.61 -10.69 20.37
N GLU A 584 -25.45 -10.19 19.16
CA GLU A 584 -25.22 -11.04 17.96
C GLU A 584 -23.94 -11.88 18.06
N GLN A 585 -22.87 -11.36 18.68
CA GLN A 585 -21.62 -12.10 18.87
C GLN A 585 -21.70 -13.18 19.96
N VAL A 586 -22.54 -12.98 20.95
CA VAL A 586 -22.74 -13.93 22.07
C VAL A 586 -23.72 -15.05 21.71
N THR A 587 -24.67 -14.79 20.81
CA THR A 587 -25.67 -15.77 20.36
C THR A 587 -25.20 -16.64 19.20
N LYS A 588 -24.07 -16.35 18.60
CA LYS A 588 -23.39 -17.19 17.59
C LYS A 588 -22.50 -18.23 18.27
#